data_c90855abf904907846cf4ad9849ca50a
#
_entry.id   c90855abf904907846cf4ad9849ca50a
#
_cell.length_a   1.000
_cell.length_b   1.000
_cell.length_c   1.000
_cell.angle_alpha   90.00
_cell.angle_beta   90.00
_cell.angle_gamma   90.00
#
_symmetry.space_group_name_H-M   'P 1'
#
loop_
_entity.id
_entity.type
_entity.pdbx_description
1 polymer ?
#
loop_
_entity_poly.entity_id
_entity_poly.type
_entity_poly.pdbx_seq_one_letter_code
_entity_poly.pdbx_strand_id
1 'polypeptide(L)'
;MEVAYPNGKNIPTLQLRDVVDRETLDRHERLFRSLHKKLPCESEIYWFSNFQWQHWLERLYVERVEERVAAIDALVALYKRDWERVLFVLLFKTYGLNVNGTAFYESAQSIPIAVVRKLVGNPLDMEALFMGQSGLLEGILEDAYQKELKKRYEYVKTKFNLVRPEGLGVQFARLRPSNFPTLRLAQLAALYAQQPTLFQEVIRHPNPDVAYATFAVVLQGYWKTHYNFGSQSAPRIKKLSRSFFDLIAINTLLPIRYAYTRYLGGTGEEDLFRWVEKIPQEHNRITKLFNQLKVPIQHAGDSQGILHLFKNYCQKNQCISCNVGFHLMKL
;
A
#
# COMPACT_ATOMS: atom_id res chain seq x y z
N MET A 1 -30.74 0.30 38.10
CA MET A 1 -29.93 -0.91 38.33
C MET A 1 -28.67 -0.46 39.05
N GLU A 2 -28.52 -0.75 40.32
CA GLU A 2 -27.28 -0.42 41.04
C GLU A 2 -26.27 -1.54 40.83
N VAL A 3 -25.08 -1.19 40.50
CA VAL A 3 -23.99 -2.15 40.27
C VAL A 3 -23.01 -2.02 41.42
N ALA A 4 -22.71 -3.12 42.09
CA ALA A 4 -21.82 -3.17 43.24
C ALA A 4 -20.64 -4.12 43.00
N TYR A 5 -19.51 -3.85 43.63
CA TYR A 5 -18.39 -4.78 43.71
C TYR A 5 -18.74 -6.02 44.52
N PRO A 6 -18.05 -7.15 44.38
CA PRO A 6 -18.26 -8.34 45.19
C PRO A 6 -18.20 -8.11 46.72
N ASN A 7 -17.55 -7.05 47.15
CA ASN A 7 -17.39 -6.61 48.54
C ASN A 7 -18.56 -5.72 49.04
N GLY A 8 -19.63 -5.56 48.25
CA GLY A 8 -20.81 -4.77 48.59
C GLY A 8 -20.64 -3.23 48.42
N LYS A 9 -19.52 -2.73 47.99
CA LYS A 9 -19.38 -1.29 47.66
C LYS A 9 -20.02 -0.95 46.34
N ASN A 10 -20.86 0.08 46.31
CA ASN A 10 -21.46 0.56 45.06
C ASN A 10 -20.42 1.09 44.11
N ILE A 11 -20.50 0.68 42.82
CA ILE A 11 -19.72 1.25 41.77
C ILE A 11 -20.36 2.59 41.38
N PRO A 12 -19.57 3.69 41.30
CA PRO A 12 -20.08 4.96 40.78
C PRO A 12 -20.73 4.73 39.41
N THR A 13 -22.03 4.87 39.32
CA THR A 13 -22.83 4.51 38.14
C THR A 13 -23.53 5.77 37.63
N LEU A 14 -23.27 6.14 36.37
CA LEU A 14 -24.04 7.13 35.65
C LEU A 14 -25.10 6.42 34.81
N GLN A 15 -26.38 6.66 35.11
CA GLN A 15 -27.48 6.11 34.33
C GLN A 15 -27.68 6.96 33.08
N LEU A 16 -27.23 6.46 31.92
CA LEU A 16 -27.31 7.19 30.65
C LEU A 16 -28.74 7.40 30.15
N ARG A 17 -29.70 6.62 30.62
CA ARG A 17 -31.11 6.67 30.18
C ARG A 17 -31.75 8.04 30.33
N ASP A 18 -31.34 8.82 31.32
CA ASP A 18 -31.93 10.13 31.64
C ASP A 18 -31.10 11.28 31.03
N VAL A 19 -29.94 10.96 30.43
CA VAL A 19 -29.02 11.93 29.87
C VAL A 19 -29.02 11.88 28.32
N VAL A 20 -29.30 10.74 27.73
CA VAL A 20 -29.33 10.53 26.28
C VAL A 20 -30.75 10.73 25.79
N ASP A 21 -30.90 11.56 24.74
CA ASP A 21 -32.17 11.76 24.07
C ASP A 21 -32.72 10.45 23.49
N ARG A 22 -33.99 10.17 23.78
CA ARG A 22 -34.67 8.92 23.37
C ARG A 22 -34.73 8.79 21.85
N GLU A 23 -34.97 9.89 21.15
CA GLU A 23 -35.09 9.87 19.71
C GLU A 23 -33.75 9.50 19.05
N THR A 24 -32.63 10.01 19.57
CA THR A 24 -31.29 9.65 19.16
C THR A 24 -31.00 8.16 19.39
N LEU A 25 -31.41 7.59 20.52
CA LEU A 25 -31.30 6.15 20.79
C LEU A 25 -32.13 5.31 19.81
N ASP A 26 -33.36 5.70 19.54
CA ASP A 26 -34.24 4.98 18.60
C ASP A 26 -33.68 5.03 17.17
N ARG A 27 -33.04 6.15 16.77
CA ARG A 27 -32.37 6.30 15.47
C ARG A 27 -31.13 5.40 15.41
N HIS A 28 -30.33 5.38 16.45
CA HIS A 28 -29.18 4.47 16.55
C HIS A 28 -29.61 3.00 16.42
N GLU A 29 -30.63 2.57 17.17
CA GLU A 29 -31.16 1.22 17.06
C GLU A 29 -31.70 0.90 15.67
N ARG A 30 -32.38 1.83 15.01
CA ARG A 30 -32.86 1.66 13.63
C ARG A 30 -31.75 1.40 12.62
N LEU A 31 -30.58 2.02 12.77
CA LEU A 31 -29.43 1.77 11.89
C LEU A 31 -29.02 0.28 11.93
N PHE A 32 -29.16 -0.40 13.06
CA PHE A 32 -28.71 -1.77 13.26
C PHE A 32 -29.83 -2.83 13.18
N ARG A 33 -31.10 -2.44 13.09
CA ARG A 33 -32.23 -3.40 13.04
C ARG A 33 -32.27 -4.30 11.81
N SER A 34 -31.60 -3.97 10.73
CA SER A 34 -31.65 -4.75 9.49
C SER A 34 -30.43 -5.66 9.34
N LEU A 35 -30.60 -6.94 9.58
CA LEU A 35 -29.57 -8.00 9.41
C LEU A 35 -29.14 -8.24 7.95
N HIS A 36 -29.89 -7.71 6.97
CA HIS A 36 -29.64 -7.96 5.55
C HIS A 36 -28.91 -6.83 4.81
N LYS A 37 -28.62 -5.72 5.50
CA LYS A 37 -27.90 -4.58 4.89
C LYS A 37 -26.39 -4.83 4.87
N LYS A 38 -25.74 -4.40 3.79
CA LYS A 38 -24.28 -4.43 3.68
C LYS A 38 -23.63 -3.34 4.53
N LEU A 39 -24.33 -2.23 4.75
CA LEU A 39 -23.94 -1.14 5.64
C LEU A 39 -25.14 -0.76 6.51
N PRO A 40 -24.95 -0.44 7.80
CA PRO A 40 -26.05 -0.01 8.67
C PRO A 40 -26.82 1.20 8.10
N CYS A 41 -26.11 2.17 7.51
CA CYS A 41 -26.68 3.40 6.95
C CYS A 41 -27.17 3.30 5.50
N GLU A 42 -27.13 2.10 4.88
CA GLU A 42 -27.39 1.91 3.43
C GLU A 42 -28.68 2.57 2.93
N SER A 43 -29.78 2.49 3.71
CA SER A 43 -31.08 3.02 3.30
C SER A 43 -31.21 4.55 3.45
N GLU A 44 -30.33 5.20 4.18
CA GLU A 44 -30.44 6.62 4.57
C GLU A 44 -29.21 7.42 4.15
N ILE A 45 -28.19 6.76 3.57
CA ILE A 45 -26.92 7.37 3.19
C ILE A 45 -27.06 8.54 2.19
N TYR A 46 -28.17 8.60 1.45
CA TYR A 46 -28.48 9.65 0.50
C TYR A 46 -28.79 11.02 1.16
N TRP A 47 -29.10 11.04 2.47
CA TRP A 47 -29.23 12.28 3.23
C TRP A 47 -27.89 13.00 3.46
N PHE A 48 -26.78 12.29 3.30
CA PHE A 48 -25.45 12.88 3.42
C PHE A 48 -25.07 13.54 2.08
N SER A 49 -25.00 14.88 2.06
CA SER A 49 -24.81 15.65 0.84
C SER A 49 -23.43 15.44 0.18
N ASN A 50 -23.32 15.74 -1.11
CA ASN A 50 -22.02 15.64 -1.83
C ASN A 50 -20.93 16.52 -1.19
N PHE A 51 -21.28 17.69 -0.67
CA PHE A 51 -20.35 18.56 0.03
C PHE A 51 -19.84 17.92 1.32
N GLN A 52 -20.72 17.30 2.11
CA GLN A 52 -20.33 16.58 3.32
C GLN A 52 -19.47 15.35 2.99
N TRP A 53 -19.80 14.64 1.89
CA TRP A 53 -18.99 13.52 1.41
C TRP A 53 -17.58 13.95 1.05
N GLN A 54 -17.41 15.04 0.29
CA GLN A 54 -16.08 15.52 -0.10
C GLN A 54 -15.21 15.75 1.12
N HIS A 55 -15.64 16.57 2.07
CA HIS A 55 -14.86 16.84 3.30
C HIS A 55 -14.61 15.59 4.14
N TRP A 56 -15.58 14.66 4.19
CA TRP A 56 -15.39 13.44 4.96
C TRP A 56 -14.39 12.50 4.30
N LEU A 57 -14.40 12.35 2.98
CA LEU A 57 -13.46 11.53 2.23
C LEU A 57 -12.03 12.08 2.28
N GLU A 58 -11.87 13.39 2.18
CA GLU A 58 -10.57 14.06 2.36
C GLU A 58 -9.98 13.74 3.73
N ARG A 59 -10.75 13.93 4.79
CA ARG A 59 -10.32 13.60 6.16
C ARG A 59 -9.96 12.13 6.32
N LEU A 60 -10.80 11.23 5.84
CA LEU A 60 -10.56 9.79 5.90
C LEU A 60 -9.31 9.37 5.11
N TYR A 61 -9.03 10.07 4.01
CA TYR A 61 -7.81 9.84 3.25
C TYR A 61 -6.57 10.25 4.04
N VAL A 62 -6.59 11.41 4.69
CA VAL A 62 -5.50 11.85 5.58
C VAL A 62 -5.30 10.86 6.72
N GLU A 63 -6.35 10.46 7.43
CA GLU A 63 -6.29 9.44 8.50
C GLU A 63 -5.62 8.15 8.00
N ARG A 64 -5.97 7.71 6.79
CA ARG A 64 -5.36 6.52 6.17
C ARG A 64 -3.88 6.70 5.86
N VAL A 65 -3.47 7.89 5.42
CA VAL A 65 -2.06 8.19 5.15
C VAL A 65 -1.28 8.24 6.45
N GLU A 66 -1.83 8.86 7.51
CA GLU A 66 -1.22 8.94 8.82
C GLU A 66 -0.99 7.56 9.47
N GLU A 67 -1.92 6.62 9.31
CA GLU A 67 -1.70 5.22 9.73
C GLU A 67 -0.45 4.61 9.06
N ARG A 68 -0.19 4.95 7.80
CA ARG A 68 1.00 4.47 7.08
C ARG A 68 2.27 5.21 7.49
N VAL A 69 2.15 6.50 7.75
CA VAL A 69 3.27 7.33 8.19
C VAL A 69 3.84 6.82 9.51
N ALA A 70 3.02 6.38 10.45
CA ALA A 70 3.51 5.78 11.69
C ALA A 70 4.46 4.59 11.45
N ALA A 71 4.16 3.74 10.45
CA ALA A 71 5.06 2.65 10.05
C ALA A 71 6.32 3.15 9.33
N ILE A 72 6.22 4.23 8.56
CA ILE A 72 7.36 4.87 7.90
C ILE A 72 8.29 5.49 8.93
N ASP A 73 7.76 6.19 9.92
CA ASP A 73 8.54 6.82 11.01
C ASP A 73 9.34 5.77 11.80
N ALA A 74 8.74 4.60 12.06
CA ALA A 74 9.44 3.48 12.67
C ALA A 74 10.63 3.00 11.81
N LEU A 75 10.46 2.94 10.48
CA LEU A 75 11.54 2.58 9.55
C LEU A 75 12.61 3.66 9.46
N VAL A 76 12.23 4.93 9.45
CA VAL A 76 13.15 6.08 9.47
C VAL A 76 14.03 6.04 10.71
N ALA A 77 13.45 5.74 11.88
CA ALA A 77 14.18 5.55 13.11
C ALA A 77 15.13 4.33 13.03
N LEU A 78 14.62 3.18 12.56
CA LEU A 78 15.39 1.94 12.42
C LEU A 78 16.60 2.13 11.51
N TYR A 79 16.43 2.81 10.37
CA TYR A 79 17.50 3.04 9.39
C TYR A 79 18.24 4.37 9.57
N LYS A 80 18.18 4.96 10.77
CA LYS A 80 18.95 6.16 11.14
C LYS A 80 18.79 7.31 10.14
N ARG A 81 17.55 7.52 9.69
CA ARG A 81 17.14 8.56 8.72
C ARG A 81 17.68 8.36 7.29
N ASP A 82 18.05 7.14 6.92
CA ASP A 82 18.35 6.80 5.52
C ASP A 82 17.03 6.61 4.74
N TRP A 83 16.49 7.70 4.22
CA TRP A 83 15.23 7.73 3.45
C TRP A 83 15.29 6.91 2.15
N GLU A 84 16.47 6.81 1.53
CA GLU A 84 16.66 5.91 0.36
C GLU A 84 16.46 4.46 0.76
N ARG A 85 16.96 4.07 1.94
CA ARG A 85 16.76 2.73 2.48
C ARG A 85 15.29 2.47 2.82
N VAL A 86 14.60 3.44 3.39
CA VAL A 86 13.15 3.36 3.70
C VAL A 86 12.36 3.16 2.41
N LEU A 87 12.61 3.98 1.39
CA LEU A 87 11.96 3.84 0.08
C LEU A 87 12.22 2.47 -0.53
N PHE A 88 13.47 1.99 -0.49
CA PHE A 88 13.88 0.70 -1.04
C PHE A 88 13.06 -0.45 -0.45
N VAL A 89 12.98 -0.58 0.86
CA VAL A 89 12.25 -1.69 1.49
C VAL A 89 10.74 -1.60 1.25
N LEU A 90 10.17 -0.40 1.21
CA LEU A 90 8.75 -0.19 0.95
C LEU A 90 8.38 -0.45 -0.51
N LEU A 91 9.25 -0.12 -1.47
CA LEU A 91 9.06 -0.48 -2.87
C LEU A 91 9.08 -1.99 -3.05
N PHE A 92 10.04 -2.70 -2.48
CA PHE A 92 10.05 -4.16 -2.51
C PHE A 92 8.72 -4.73 -2.02
N LYS A 93 8.25 -4.30 -0.84
CA LYS A 93 6.96 -4.71 -0.28
C LYS A 93 5.81 -4.50 -1.27
N THR A 94 5.76 -3.32 -1.89
CA THR A 94 4.68 -2.95 -2.81
C THR A 94 4.75 -3.73 -4.13
N TYR A 95 5.96 -3.99 -4.65
CA TYR A 95 6.15 -4.82 -5.84
C TYR A 95 5.76 -6.29 -5.61
N GLY A 96 5.87 -6.78 -4.38
CA GLY A 96 5.39 -8.11 -3.99
C GLY A 96 3.88 -8.25 -3.93
N LEU A 97 3.13 -7.15 -3.98
CA LEU A 97 1.67 -7.12 -3.85
C LEU A 97 1.20 -7.78 -2.53
N ASN A 98 -0.07 -8.21 -2.49
CA ASN A 98 -0.63 -8.87 -1.30
C ASN A 98 -0.05 -10.28 -1.05
N VAL A 99 0.36 -10.98 -2.11
CA VAL A 99 0.82 -12.37 -2.02
C VAL A 99 2.28 -12.45 -1.57
N ASN A 100 3.15 -11.65 -2.18
CA ASN A 100 4.60 -11.71 -1.95
C ASN A 100 5.15 -10.50 -1.19
N GLY A 101 4.29 -9.58 -0.72
CA GLY A 101 4.72 -8.33 -0.08
C GLY A 101 5.61 -8.55 1.14
N THR A 102 5.28 -9.52 2.01
CA THR A 102 6.07 -9.84 3.19
C THR A 102 7.43 -10.46 2.79
N ALA A 103 7.42 -11.47 1.90
CA ALA A 103 8.64 -12.10 1.44
C ALA A 103 9.60 -11.10 0.75
N PHE A 104 9.06 -10.22 -0.07
CA PHE A 104 9.86 -9.17 -0.72
C PHE A 104 10.41 -8.15 0.29
N TYR A 105 9.60 -7.75 1.28
CA TYR A 105 10.03 -6.86 2.34
C TYR A 105 11.21 -7.46 3.14
N GLU A 106 11.12 -8.70 3.53
CA GLU A 106 12.19 -9.43 4.25
C GLU A 106 13.45 -9.59 3.38
N SER A 107 13.27 -9.91 2.08
CA SER A 107 14.39 -9.93 1.13
C SER A 107 15.09 -8.57 1.07
N ALA A 108 14.34 -7.48 0.97
CA ALA A 108 14.90 -6.13 0.93
C ALA A 108 15.66 -5.78 2.22
N GLN A 109 15.18 -6.23 3.37
CA GLN A 109 15.85 -5.97 4.64
C GLN A 109 17.25 -6.62 4.70
N SER A 110 17.45 -7.75 4.03
CA SER A 110 18.75 -8.44 3.97
C SER A 110 19.74 -7.83 2.97
N ILE A 111 19.29 -6.90 2.10
CA ILE A 111 20.16 -6.25 1.11
C ILE A 111 20.60 -4.88 1.64
N PRO A 112 21.88 -4.64 1.95
CA PRO A 112 22.36 -3.31 2.31
C PRO A 112 22.23 -2.32 1.13
N ILE A 113 21.71 -1.12 1.38
CA ILE A 113 21.54 -0.11 0.31
C ILE A 113 22.87 0.29 -0.34
N ALA A 114 23.98 0.20 0.38
CA ALA A 114 25.31 0.43 -0.14
C ALA A 114 25.69 -0.58 -1.24
N VAL A 115 25.19 -1.80 -1.18
CA VAL A 115 25.40 -2.81 -2.23
C VAL A 115 24.59 -2.44 -3.47
N VAL A 116 23.33 -2.03 -3.31
CA VAL A 116 22.48 -1.55 -4.41
C VAL A 116 23.18 -0.40 -5.14
N ARG A 117 23.69 0.59 -4.40
CA ARG A 117 24.43 1.73 -4.98
C ARG A 117 25.66 1.32 -5.79
N LYS A 118 26.38 0.27 -5.37
CA LYS A 118 27.55 -0.26 -6.08
C LYS A 118 27.20 -1.02 -7.36
N LEU A 119 25.98 -1.49 -7.48
CA LEU A 119 25.50 -2.25 -8.65
C LEU A 119 24.76 -1.35 -9.67
N VAL A 120 24.63 -0.05 -9.43
CA VAL A 120 24.09 0.89 -10.43
C VAL A 120 24.89 0.79 -11.73
N GLY A 121 24.20 0.79 -12.86
CA GLY A 121 24.80 0.56 -14.18
C GLY A 121 25.01 -0.91 -14.55
N ASN A 122 24.80 -1.86 -13.62
CA ASN A 122 24.93 -3.30 -13.87
C ASN A 122 23.57 -4.01 -13.69
N PRO A 123 22.67 -3.96 -14.67
CA PRO A 123 21.30 -4.46 -14.52
C PRO A 123 21.22 -5.96 -14.25
N LEU A 124 22.12 -6.75 -14.82
CA LEU A 124 22.13 -8.21 -14.58
C LEU A 124 22.58 -8.58 -13.16
N ASP A 125 23.57 -7.88 -12.62
CA ASP A 125 24.01 -8.12 -11.25
C ASP A 125 22.97 -7.62 -10.24
N MET A 126 22.26 -6.52 -10.52
CA MET A 126 21.14 -6.03 -9.73
C MET A 126 19.98 -7.02 -9.73
N GLU A 127 19.65 -7.57 -10.90
CA GLU A 127 18.60 -8.58 -11.04
C GLU A 127 18.98 -9.88 -10.30
N ALA A 128 20.21 -10.33 -10.46
CA ALA A 128 20.75 -11.49 -9.75
C ALA A 128 20.69 -11.29 -8.22
N LEU A 129 21.06 -10.11 -7.72
CA LEU A 129 20.96 -9.78 -6.30
C LEU A 129 19.52 -9.88 -5.80
N PHE A 130 18.56 -9.24 -6.49
CA PHE A 130 17.17 -9.18 -6.04
C PHE A 130 16.51 -10.56 -6.08
N MET A 131 16.71 -11.32 -7.15
CA MET A 131 16.17 -12.66 -7.32
C MET A 131 16.83 -13.67 -6.35
N GLY A 132 18.14 -13.58 -6.18
CA GLY A 132 18.88 -14.47 -5.28
C GLY A 132 18.50 -14.28 -3.82
N GLN A 133 18.42 -13.03 -3.35
CA GLN A 133 17.99 -12.74 -1.98
C GLN A 133 16.52 -13.11 -1.74
N SER A 134 15.70 -13.14 -2.79
CA SER A 134 14.29 -13.58 -2.72
C SER A 134 14.13 -15.11 -2.90
N GLY A 135 15.21 -15.88 -3.01
CA GLY A 135 15.16 -17.34 -3.11
C GLY A 135 14.76 -17.90 -4.48
N LEU A 136 14.68 -17.08 -5.52
CA LEU A 136 14.27 -17.52 -6.86
C LEU A 136 15.40 -18.20 -7.67
N LEU A 137 16.62 -18.20 -7.16
CA LEU A 137 17.80 -18.81 -7.80
C LEU A 137 18.30 -20.07 -7.06
N GLU A 138 17.43 -20.74 -6.31
CA GLU A 138 17.75 -21.95 -5.56
C GLU A 138 17.29 -23.22 -6.28
N GLY A 139 17.78 -24.37 -5.79
CA GLY A 139 17.43 -25.69 -6.31
C GLY A 139 18.08 -26.01 -7.64
N ILE A 140 17.48 -26.96 -8.36
CA ILE A 140 17.92 -27.40 -9.69
C ILE A 140 17.41 -26.39 -10.71
N LEU A 141 18.33 -25.77 -11.44
CA LEU A 141 18.02 -24.78 -12.46
C LEU A 141 18.21 -25.41 -13.85
N GLU A 142 17.20 -25.31 -14.70
CA GLU A 142 17.27 -25.80 -16.08
C GLU A 142 17.48 -24.67 -17.08
N ASP A 143 16.88 -23.51 -16.83
CA ASP A 143 16.92 -22.34 -17.68
C ASP A 143 18.32 -21.69 -17.71
N ALA A 144 18.84 -21.43 -18.92
CA ALA A 144 20.19 -20.89 -19.10
C ALA A 144 20.35 -19.48 -18.50
N TYR A 145 19.33 -18.64 -18.63
CA TYR A 145 19.32 -17.28 -18.07
C TYR A 145 19.30 -17.32 -16.53
N GLN A 146 18.50 -18.21 -15.97
CA GLN A 146 18.46 -18.41 -14.51
C GLN A 146 19.81 -18.91 -13.97
N LYS A 147 20.49 -19.82 -14.69
CA LYS A 147 21.86 -20.29 -14.34
C LYS A 147 22.86 -19.13 -14.35
N GLU A 148 22.79 -18.26 -15.34
CA GLU A 148 23.66 -17.08 -15.41
C GLU A 148 23.38 -16.11 -14.24
N LEU A 149 22.11 -15.84 -13.91
CA LEU A 149 21.76 -15.03 -12.75
C LEU A 149 22.27 -15.66 -11.44
N LYS A 150 22.17 -17.00 -11.29
CA LYS A 150 22.70 -17.68 -10.11
C LYS A 150 24.21 -17.49 -9.97
N LYS A 151 24.96 -17.67 -11.06
CA LYS A 151 26.42 -17.47 -11.05
C LYS A 151 26.79 -16.04 -10.61
N ARG A 152 26.09 -15.05 -11.15
CA ARG A 152 26.26 -13.64 -10.77
C ARG A 152 25.89 -13.39 -9.32
N TYR A 153 24.78 -13.98 -8.85
CA TYR A 153 24.37 -13.87 -7.46
C TYR A 153 25.39 -14.43 -6.49
N GLU A 154 25.95 -15.62 -6.76
CA GLU A 154 26.99 -16.22 -5.89
C GLU A 154 28.24 -15.33 -5.81
N TYR A 155 28.64 -14.71 -6.94
CA TYR A 155 29.72 -13.73 -6.94
C TYR A 155 29.38 -12.51 -6.07
N VAL A 156 28.20 -11.90 -6.28
CA VAL A 156 27.73 -10.72 -5.52
C VAL A 156 27.59 -11.05 -4.04
N LYS A 157 26.99 -12.20 -3.73
CA LYS A 157 26.81 -12.70 -2.36
C LYS A 157 28.13 -12.82 -1.62
N THR A 158 29.11 -13.47 -2.25
CA THR A 158 30.44 -13.64 -1.67
C THR A 158 31.19 -12.31 -1.53
N LYS A 159 31.17 -11.48 -2.57
CA LYS A 159 31.85 -10.17 -2.61
C LYS A 159 31.38 -9.24 -1.49
N PHE A 160 30.09 -9.28 -1.17
CA PHE A 160 29.47 -8.36 -0.19
C PHE A 160 29.09 -9.06 1.12
N ASN A 161 29.47 -10.33 1.28
CA ASN A 161 29.17 -11.14 2.46
C ASN A 161 27.67 -11.11 2.83
N LEU A 162 26.80 -11.35 1.83
CA LEU A 162 25.35 -11.31 2.02
C LEU A 162 24.83 -12.62 2.60
N VAL A 163 23.90 -12.49 3.52
CA VAL A 163 23.16 -13.64 4.10
C VAL A 163 21.72 -13.56 3.58
N ARG A 164 21.27 -14.65 2.97
CA ARG A 164 19.87 -14.74 2.53
C ARG A 164 18.99 -15.10 3.74
N PRO A 165 17.81 -14.45 3.90
CA PRO A 165 16.85 -14.88 4.91
C PRO A 165 16.34 -16.29 4.66
N GLU A 166 16.24 -17.10 5.71
CA GLU A 166 15.66 -18.43 5.64
C GLU A 166 14.14 -18.38 5.63
N GLY A 167 13.49 -19.40 5.07
CA GLY A 167 12.03 -19.56 5.12
C GLY A 167 11.22 -18.65 4.19
N LEU A 168 11.88 -17.84 3.34
CA LEU A 168 11.16 -17.01 2.37
C LEU A 168 10.55 -17.86 1.26
N GLY A 169 9.23 -17.97 1.28
CA GLY A 169 8.43 -18.64 0.25
C GLY A 169 7.82 -17.64 -0.73
N VAL A 170 8.49 -17.35 -1.85
CA VAL A 170 7.90 -16.57 -2.94
C VAL A 170 6.90 -17.44 -3.69
N GLN A 171 5.66 -16.93 -3.86
CA GLN A 171 4.54 -17.69 -4.41
C GLN A 171 4.16 -17.20 -5.81
N PHE A 172 3.82 -18.16 -6.68
CA PHE A 172 3.30 -17.91 -8.05
C PHE A 172 1.81 -18.21 -8.16
N ALA A 173 1.27 -19.02 -7.26
CA ALA A 173 -0.12 -19.47 -7.29
C ALA A 173 -1.11 -18.28 -7.27
N ARG A 174 -2.17 -18.40 -8.09
CA ARG A 174 -3.24 -17.39 -8.21
C ARG A 174 -2.81 -16.00 -8.69
N LEU A 175 -1.61 -15.87 -9.24
CA LEU A 175 -1.13 -14.63 -9.85
C LEU A 175 -1.31 -14.64 -11.38
N ARG A 176 -1.63 -13.48 -11.94
CA ARG A 176 -1.54 -13.26 -13.39
C ARG A 176 -0.06 -13.17 -13.79
N PRO A 177 0.35 -13.64 -15.00
CA PRO A 177 1.76 -13.60 -15.42
C PRO A 177 2.43 -12.21 -15.27
N SER A 178 1.69 -11.14 -15.55
CA SER A 178 2.19 -9.77 -15.35
C SER A 178 2.53 -9.42 -13.89
N ASN A 179 2.07 -10.22 -12.93
CA ASN A 179 2.32 -10.05 -11.50
C ASN A 179 3.23 -11.14 -10.92
N PHE A 180 3.84 -11.97 -11.76
CA PHE A 180 4.79 -12.95 -11.28
C PHE A 180 5.97 -12.29 -10.56
N PRO A 181 6.44 -12.85 -9.46
CA PRO A 181 7.51 -12.29 -8.66
C PRO A 181 8.80 -12.10 -9.46
N THR A 182 9.11 -13.01 -10.37
CA THR A 182 10.24 -12.90 -11.30
C THR A 182 10.16 -11.62 -12.13
N LEU A 183 9.01 -11.35 -12.78
CA LEU A 183 8.83 -10.16 -13.60
C LEU A 183 8.88 -8.87 -12.73
N ARG A 184 8.27 -8.90 -11.54
CA ARG A 184 8.26 -7.76 -10.62
C ARG A 184 9.64 -7.41 -10.09
N LEU A 185 10.43 -8.41 -9.73
CA LEU A 185 11.82 -8.19 -9.31
C LEU A 185 12.71 -7.73 -10.46
N ALA A 186 12.54 -8.26 -11.68
CA ALA A 186 13.25 -7.78 -12.85
C ALA A 186 12.94 -6.29 -13.14
N GLN A 187 11.66 -5.87 -13.04
CA GLN A 187 11.27 -4.47 -13.20
C GLN A 187 11.90 -3.57 -12.12
N LEU A 188 11.88 -4.01 -10.87
CA LEU A 188 12.49 -3.27 -9.77
C LEU A 188 14.01 -3.18 -9.89
N ALA A 189 14.67 -4.27 -10.30
CA ALA A 189 16.10 -4.30 -10.56
C ALA A 189 16.50 -3.35 -11.69
N ALA A 190 15.74 -3.34 -12.79
CA ALA A 190 15.96 -2.43 -13.90
C ALA A 190 15.80 -0.96 -13.47
N LEU A 191 14.84 -0.66 -12.61
CA LEU A 191 14.64 0.68 -12.03
C LEU A 191 15.87 1.11 -11.22
N TYR A 192 16.29 0.31 -10.24
CA TYR A 192 17.43 0.63 -9.38
C TYR A 192 18.78 0.61 -10.12
N ALA A 193 18.90 -0.17 -11.19
CA ALA A 193 20.11 -0.12 -12.04
C ALA A 193 20.25 1.19 -12.81
N GLN A 194 19.15 1.90 -13.07
CA GLN A 194 19.13 3.17 -13.83
C GLN A 194 19.05 4.40 -12.93
N GLN A 195 18.53 4.28 -11.71
CA GLN A 195 18.22 5.41 -10.82
C GLN A 195 19.00 5.31 -9.51
N PRO A 196 20.18 5.90 -9.41
CA PRO A 196 21.04 5.78 -8.23
C PRO A 196 20.52 6.52 -7.00
N THR A 197 19.65 7.51 -7.19
CA THR A 197 19.09 8.40 -6.15
C THR A 197 17.58 8.49 -6.26
N LEU A 198 16.93 7.32 -6.27
CA LEU A 198 15.48 7.22 -6.54
C LEU A 198 14.63 8.03 -5.54
N PHE A 199 15.03 8.07 -4.27
CA PHE A 199 14.33 8.87 -3.26
C PHE A 199 14.31 10.37 -3.62
N GLN A 200 15.44 10.93 -4.04
CA GLN A 200 15.51 12.35 -4.41
C GLN A 200 14.62 12.63 -5.64
N GLU A 201 14.61 11.74 -6.62
CA GLU A 201 13.73 11.86 -7.77
C GLU A 201 12.25 11.82 -7.33
N VAL A 202 11.87 10.87 -6.48
CA VAL A 202 10.50 10.78 -5.94
C VAL A 202 10.06 12.06 -5.24
N ILE A 203 10.95 12.68 -4.44
CA ILE A 203 10.61 13.93 -3.74
C ILE A 203 10.51 15.13 -4.70
N ARG A 204 11.34 15.17 -5.74
CA ARG A 204 11.38 16.29 -6.72
C ARG A 204 10.25 16.27 -7.73
N HIS A 205 9.65 15.11 -8.01
CA HIS A 205 8.62 15.02 -9.04
C HIS A 205 7.38 15.86 -8.69
N PRO A 206 6.94 16.76 -9.59
CA PRO A 206 5.84 17.67 -9.30
C PRO A 206 4.46 17.01 -9.37
N ASN A 207 4.36 15.86 -10.02
CA ASN A 207 3.10 15.16 -10.24
C ASN A 207 3.33 13.66 -10.59
N PRO A 208 2.28 12.82 -10.52
CA PRO A 208 2.40 11.40 -10.78
C PRO A 208 2.75 11.04 -12.24
N ASP A 209 2.52 11.92 -13.21
CA ASP A 209 2.84 11.62 -14.61
C ASP A 209 4.34 11.68 -14.86
N VAL A 210 5.02 12.69 -14.30
CA VAL A 210 6.48 12.78 -14.34
C VAL A 210 7.12 11.64 -13.58
N ALA A 211 6.61 11.30 -12.40
CA ALA A 211 7.09 10.15 -11.65
C ALA A 211 6.89 8.84 -12.42
N TYR A 212 5.75 8.65 -13.10
CA TYR A 212 5.52 7.47 -13.92
C TYR A 212 6.57 7.30 -14.99
N ALA A 213 7.04 8.36 -15.63
CA ALA A 213 8.09 8.29 -16.65
C ALA A 213 9.40 7.68 -16.10
N THR A 214 9.78 8.02 -14.87
CA THR A 214 10.94 7.43 -14.17
C THR A 214 10.74 5.94 -13.86
N PHE A 215 9.54 5.55 -13.42
CA PHE A 215 9.23 4.16 -13.04
C PHE A 215 8.92 3.25 -14.23
N ALA A 216 8.61 3.80 -15.39
CA ALA A 216 8.13 3.05 -16.56
C ALA A 216 9.28 2.36 -17.32
N VAL A 217 10.16 1.68 -16.59
CA VAL A 217 11.25 0.91 -17.20
C VAL A 217 10.73 -0.20 -18.10
N VAL A 218 11.42 -0.41 -19.22
CA VAL A 218 11.09 -1.43 -20.23
C VAL A 218 12.09 -2.56 -20.12
N LEU A 219 11.61 -3.76 -19.82
CA LEU A 219 12.45 -4.94 -19.77
C LEU A 219 12.83 -5.39 -21.18
N GLN A 220 14.11 -5.75 -21.35
CA GLN A 220 14.71 -6.18 -22.62
C GLN A 220 15.16 -7.64 -22.57
N GLY A 221 15.69 -8.14 -23.68
CA GLY A 221 16.31 -9.46 -23.77
C GLY A 221 15.36 -10.60 -23.40
N TYR A 222 15.76 -11.39 -22.43
CA TYR A 222 15.04 -12.57 -21.93
C TYR A 222 13.58 -12.27 -21.60
N TRP A 223 13.32 -11.17 -20.92
CA TRP A 223 11.98 -10.81 -20.47
C TRP A 223 11.02 -10.42 -21.59
N LYS A 224 11.47 -10.22 -22.82
CA LYS A 224 10.54 -10.00 -23.96
C LYS A 224 9.63 -11.19 -24.20
N THR A 225 10.15 -12.40 -23.98
CA THR A 225 9.47 -13.66 -24.25
C THR A 225 9.15 -14.47 -22.98
N HIS A 226 9.50 -14.00 -21.78
CA HIS A 226 9.30 -14.76 -20.55
C HIS A 226 8.60 -13.91 -19.48
N TYR A 227 7.73 -14.56 -18.71
CA TYR A 227 7.17 -14.02 -17.46
C TYR A 227 7.75 -14.73 -16.23
N ASN A 228 8.26 -15.93 -16.43
CA ASN A 228 8.97 -16.76 -15.46
C ASN A 228 10.08 -17.50 -16.18
N PHE A 229 11.00 -18.11 -15.42
CA PHE A 229 12.06 -18.94 -15.97
C PHE A 229 11.49 -20.16 -16.69
N GLY A 230 12.17 -20.60 -17.75
CA GLY A 230 11.84 -21.82 -18.51
C GLY A 230 10.52 -21.81 -19.28
N SER A 231 9.68 -20.79 -19.16
CA SER A 231 8.37 -20.75 -19.82
C SER A 231 8.29 -19.62 -20.84
N GLN A 232 8.39 -19.95 -22.11
CA GLN A 232 8.30 -19.00 -23.22
C GLN A 232 6.86 -18.56 -23.50
N SER A 233 6.69 -17.28 -23.80
CA SER A 233 5.45 -16.65 -24.24
C SER A 233 5.67 -15.89 -25.55
N ALA A 234 4.60 -15.50 -26.23
CA ALA A 234 4.70 -14.59 -27.35
C ALA A 234 5.44 -13.29 -26.94
N PRO A 235 6.29 -12.74 -27.83
CA PRO A 235 7.02 -11.50 -27.57
C PRO A 235 6.07 -10.37 -27.22
N ARG A 236 6.33 -9.69 -26.09
CA ARG A 236 5.59 -8.51 -25.65
C ARG A 236 6.50 -7.53 -24.95
N ILE A 237 6.22 -6.25 -25.13
CA ILE A 237 6.84 -5.19 -24.32
C ILE A 237 6.36 -5.34 -22.87
N LYS A 238 7.28 -5.62 -21.95
CA LYS A 238 7.00 -5.75 -20.52
C LYS A 238 7.45 -4.49 -19.80
N LYS A 239 6.59 -3.50 -19.87
CA LYS A 239 6.70 -2.21 -19.21
C LYS A 239 5.86 -2.22 -17.93
N LEU A 240 6.27 -1.47 -16.92
CA LEU A 240 5.43 -1.18 -15.76
C LEU A 240 4.12 -0.51 -16.24
N SER A 241 2.97 -1.11 -15.92
CA SER A 241 1.69 -0.51 -16.31
C SER A 241 1.38 0.73 -15.46
N ARG A 242 0.63 1.67 -16.04
CA ARG A 242 0.16 2.85 -15.32
C ARG A 242 -0.61 2.47 -14.05
N SER A 243 -1.53 1.53 -14.14
CA SER A 243 -2.33 1.09 -12.97
C SER A 243 -1.48 0.47 -11.85
N PHE A 244 -0.37 -0.21 -12.19
CA PHE A 244 0.54 -0.71 -11.16
C PHE A 244 1.40 0.42 -10.57
N PHE A 245 1.80 1.40 -11.38
CA PHE A 245 2.45 2.60 -10.87
C PHE A 245 1.51 3.39 -9.93
N ASP A 246 0.24 3.56 -10.29
CA ASP A 246 -0.74 4.23 -9.44
C ASP A 246 -0.86 3.53 -8.07
N LEU A 247 -0.82 2.19 -8.06
CA LEU A 247 -0.76 1.41 -6.82
C LEU A 247 0.52 1.71 -6.01
N ILE A 248 1.69 1.80 -6.68
CA ILE A 248 2.96 2.19 -6.03
C ILE A 248 2.85 3.62 -5.48
N ALA A 249 2.31 4.54 -6.25
CA ALA A 249 2.14 5.93 -5.85
C ALA A 249 1.28 6.04 -4.58
N ILE A 250 0.10 5.43 -4.58
CA ILE A 250 -0.84 5.45 -3.45
C ILE A 250 -0.27 4.77 -2.20
N ASN A 251 0.39 3.63 -2.36
CA ASN A 251 0.80 2.81 -1.22
C ASN A 251 2.21 3.11 -0.70
N THR A 252 3.05 3.77 -1.49
CA THR A 252 4.46 4.01 -1.15
C THR A 252 4.88 5.46 -1.34
N LEU A 253 4.73 6.01 -2.57
CA LEU A 253 5.33 7.31 -2.87
C LEU A 253 4.64 8.45 -2.11
N LEU A 254 3.31 8.50 -2.12
CA LEU A 254 2.54 9.53 -1.42
C LEU A 254 2.75 9.49 0.10
N PRO A 255 2.66 8.33 0.78
CA PRO A 255 2.96 8.27 2.21
C PRO A 255 4.40 8.68 2.56
N ILE A 256 5.39 8.31 1.74
CA ILE A 256 6.79 8.72 1.96
C ILE A 256 6.97 10.22 1.77
N ARG A 257 6.38 10.80 0.71
CA ARG A 257 6.43 12.26 0.45
C ARG A 257 5.81 13.03 1.62
N TYR A 258 4.64 12.60 2.05
CA TYR A 258 3.95 13.20 3.19
C TYR A 258 4.77 13.10 4.48
N ALA A 259 5.30 11.92 4.80
CA ALA A 259 6.17 11.72 5.96
C ALA A 259 7.44 12.58 5.90
N TYR A 260 8.07 12.68 4.73
CA TYR A 260 9.27 13.48 4.54
C TYR A 260 9.00 14.99 4.67
N THR A 261 7.89 15.48 4.12
CA THR A 261 7.49 16.89 4.27
C THR A 261 7.23 17.23 5.74
N ARG A 262 6.55 16.35 6.48
CA ARG A 262 6.36 16.51 7.92
C ARG A 262 7.69 16.48 8.69
N TYR A 263 8.60 15.60 8.32
CA TYR A 263 9.94 15.55 8.90
C TYR A 263 10.70 16.87 8.71
N LEU A 264 10.47 17.58 7.60
CA LEU A 264 11.04 18.92 7.35
C LEU A 264 10.25 20.08 7.99
N GLY A 265 9.17 19.79 8.74
CA GLY A 265 8.34 20.78 9.43
C GLY A 265 7.16 21.34 8.62
N GLY A 266 6.87 20.78 7.44
CA GLY A 266 5.67 21.11 6.64
C GLY A 266 4.46 20.24 6.99
N THR A 267 3.26 20.61 6.50
CA THR A 267 2.03 19.82 6.67
C THR A 267 1.96 18.64 5.70
N GLY A 268 2.42 18.83 4.45
CA GLY A 268 2.43 17.81 3.39
C GLY A 268 1.07 17.55 2.71
N GLU A 269 -0.04 18.09 3.24
CA GLU A 269 -1.38 17.82 2.73
C GLU A 269 -1.61 18.36 1.31
N GLU A 270 -1.15 19.57 1.01
CA GLU A 270 -1.30 20.16 -0.32
C GLU A 270 -0.65 19.31 -1.41
N ASP A 271 0.58 18.82 -1.17
CA ASP A 271 1.28 17.95 -2.11
C ASP A 271 0.57 16.59 -2.24
N LEU A 272 0.05 16.06 -1.13
CA LEU A 272 -0.70 14.81 -1.08
C LEU A 272 -1.94 14.88 -1.97
N PHE A 273 -2.77 15.93 -1.81
CA PHE A 273 -4.00 16.10 -2.60
C PHE A 273 -3.69 16.39 -4.06
N ARG A 274 -2.74 17.28 -4.36
CA ARG A 274 -2.29 17.59 -5.74
C ARG A 274 -1.91 16.34 -6.53
N TRP A 275 -1.36 15.33 -5.87
CA TRP A 275 -0.97 14.09 -6.51
C TRP A 275 -2.14 13.13 -6.64
N VAL A 276 -2.88 12.88 -5.54
CA VAL A 276 -3.88 11.82 -5.50
C VAL A 276 -5.09 12.10 -6.38
N GLU A 277 -5.45 13.37 -6.55
CA GLU A 277 -6.52 13.82 -7.46
C GLU A 277 -6.24 13.48 -8.94
N LYS A 278 -4.97 13.39 -9.34
CA LYS A 278 -4.57 13.01 -10.70
C LYS A 278 -4.54 11.49 -10.93
N ILE A 279 -4.75 10.71 -9.90
CA ILE A 279 -4.78 9.25 -9.98
C ILE A 279 -6.24 8.80 -10.04
N PRO A 280 -6.64 7.96 -11.03
CA PRO A 280 -8.01 7.46 -11.13
C PRO A 280 -8.45 6.70 -9.88
N GLN A 281 -9.75 6.70 -9.60
CA GLN A 281 -10.32 5.89 -8.52
C GLN A 281 -9.97 4.39 -8.66
N GLU A 282 -9.79 3.72 -7.54
CA GLU A 282 -9.62 2.27 -7.52
C GLU A 282 -10.95 1.56 -7.74
N HIS A 283 -10.94 0.51 -8.56
CA HIS A 283 -12.11 -0.33 -8.82
C HIS A 283 -11.99 -1.66 -8.07
N ASN A 284 -12.71 -1.78 -6.96
CA ASN A 284 -12.79 -3.00 -6.17
C ASN A 284 -14.22 -3.23 -5.64
N ARG A 285 -14.43 -4.32 -4.89
CA ARG A 285 -15.76 -4.66 -4.34
C ARG A 285 -16.32 -3.55 -3.44
N ILE A 286 -15.47 -2.89 -2.66
CA ILE A 286 -15.89 -1.86 -1.70
C ILE A 286 -16.28 -0.59 -2.44
N THR A 287 -15.41 -0.08 -3.32
CA THR A 287 -15.73 1.12 -4.11
C THR A 287 -16.96 0.92 -4.98
N LYS A 288 -17.15 -0.29 -5.54
CA LYS A 288 -18.36 -0.66 -6.28
C LYS A 288 -19.62 -0.56 -5.42
N LEU A 289 -19.56 -1.02 -4.15
CA LEU A 289 -20.68 -0.93 -3.21
C LEU A 289 -21.06 0.55 -2.98
N PHE A 290 -20.08 1.42 -2.67
CA PHE A 290 -20.36 2.83 -2.41
C PHE A 290 -20.79 3.60 -3.67
N ASN A 291 -20.28 3.25 -4.86
CA ASN A 291 -20.76 3.79 -6.15
C ASN A 291 -22.25 3.42 -6.40
N GLN A 292 -22.67 2.20 -6.04
CA GLN A 292 -24.09 1.80 -6.13
C GLN A 292 -24.98 2.64 -5.20
N LEU A 293 -24.43 3.11 -4.09
CA LEU A 293 -25.10 4.01 -3.15
C LEU A 293 -24.97 5.51 -3.55
N LYS A 294 -24.46 5.78 -4.75
CA LYS A 294 -24.28 7.14 -5.31
C LYS A 294 -23.33 8.04 -4.50
N VAL A 295 -22.42 7.46 -3.74
CA VAL A 295 -21.35 8.23 -3.08
C VAL A 295 -20.39 8.77 -4.13
N PRO A 296 -20.04 10.07 -4.11
CA PRO A 296 -19.20 10.70 -5.14
C PRO A 296 -17.74 10.27 -4.96
N ILE A 297 -17.30 9.27 -5.73
CA ILE A 297 -15.90 8.80 -5.77
C ILE A 297 -15.33 9.22 -7.13
N GLN A 298 -14.45 10.21 -7.17
CA GLN A 298 -13.93 10.81 -8.39
C GLN A 298 -12.49 10.38 -8.69
N HIS A 299 -11.65 10.26 -7.66
CA HIS A 299 -10.23 9.98 -7.79
C HIS A 299 -9.74 8.99 -6.72
N ALA A 300 -8.43 8.70 -6.74
CA ALA A 300 -7.84 7.73 -5.83
C ALA A 300 -7.98 8.12 -4.35
N GLY A 301 -7.91 9.41 -4.01
CA GLY A 301 -8.11 9.89 -2.65
C GLY A 301 -9.46 9.48 -2.08
N ASP A 302 -10.53 9.71 -2.84
CA ASP A 302 -11.88 9.30 -2.44
C ASP A 302 -11.98 7.79 -2.24
N SER A 303 -11.45 7.01 -3.20
CA SER A 303 -11.49 5.55 -3.09
C SER A 303 -10.68 5.04 -1.89
N GLN A 304 -9.55 5.67 -1.56
CA GLN A 304 -8.76 5.36 -0.36
C GLN A 304 -9.49 5.77 0.93
N GLY A 305 -10.17 6.92 0.93
CA GLY A 305 -11.05 7.35 2.01
C GLY A 305 -12.19 6.34 2.26
N ILE A 306 -12.85 5.88 1.19
CA ILE A 306 -13.89 4.84 1.26
C ILE A 306 -13.34 3.51 1.81
N LEU A 307 -12.14 3.10 1.41
CA LEU A 307 -11.51 1.89 1.94
C LEU A 307 -11.21 2.03 3.44
N HIS A 308 -10.79 3.20 3.87
CA HIS A 308 -10.57 3.51 5.27
C HIS A 308 -11.88 3.50 6.06
N LEU A 309 -12.91 4.20 5.56
CA LEU A 309 -14.25 4.21 6.12
C LEU A 309 -14.79 2.79 6.33
N PHE A 310 -14.74 1.98 5.28
CA PHE A 310 -15.25 0.61 5.34
C PHE A 310 -14.52 -0.23 6.38
N LYS A 311 -13.19 -0.22 6.36
CA LYS A 311 -12.36 -1.04 7.26
C LYS A 311 -12.42 -0.58 8.72
N ASN A 312 -12.32 0.72 8.95
CA ASN A 312 -12.13 1.25 10.30
C ASN A 312 -13.42 1.69 11.00
N TYR A 313 -14.46 1.99 10.23
CA TYR A 313 -15.75 2.43 10.76
C TYR A 313 -16.85 1.41 10.49
N CYS A 314 -17.12 1.06 9.23
CA CYS A 314 -18.28 0.22 8.90
C CYS A 314 -18.14 -1.22 9.42
N GLN A 315 -17.00 -1.88 9.17
CA GLN A 315 -16.76 -3.25 9.65
C GLN A 315 -16.68 -3.36 11.17
N LYS A 316 -16.36 -2.27 11.86
CA LYS A 316 -16.27 -2.20 13.32
C LYS A 316 -17.53 -1.65 13.97
N ASN A 317 -18.59 -1.37 13.19
CA ASN A 317 -19.83 -0.74 13.65
C ASN A 317 -19.62 0.59 14.39
N GLN A 318 -18.61 1.37 14.00
CA GLN A 318 -18.26 2.66 14.62
C GLN A 318 -19.12 3.80 14.07
N CYS A 319 -20.45 3.60 13.98
CA CYS A 319 -21.37 4.58 13.39
C CYS A 319 -21.43 5.89 14.18
N ILE A 320 -21.28 5.83 15.51
CA ILE A 320 -21.28 7.02 16.38
C ILE A 320 -20.08 7.92 16.08
N SER A 321 -18.93 7.35 15.75
CA SER A 321 -17.70 8.08 15.42
C SER A 321 -17.60 8.43 13.91
N CYS A 322 -18.55 7.96 13.10
CA CYS A 322 -18.60 8.19 11.66
C CYS A 322 -19.46 9.42 11.37
N ASN A 323 -18.96 10.37 10.55
CA ASN A 323 -19.71 11.56 10.20
C ASN A 323 -21.07 11.26 9.55
N VAL A 324 -21.15 10.21 8.73
CA VAL A 324 -22.42 9.77 8.13
C VAL A 324 -23.38 9.30 9.22
N GLY A 325 -22.93 8.36 10.08
CA GLY A 325 -23.75 7.85 11.17
C GLY A 325 -24.18 8.95 12.15
N PHE A 326 -23.26 9.83 12.51
CA PHE A 326 -23.54 10.97 13.39
C PHE A 326 -24.57 11.94 12.80
N HIS A 327 -24.45 12.23 11.48
CA HIS A 327 -25.42 13.08 10.78
C HIS A 327 -26.83 12.44 10.81
N LEU A 328 -26.93 11.16 10.48
CA LEU A 328 -28.20 10.43 10.47
C LEU A 328 -28.86 10.31 11.85
N MET A 329 -28.07 10.32 12.91
CA MET A 329 -28.61 10.32 14.29
C MET A 329 -29.15 11.68 14.74
N LYS A 330 -28.79 12.77 14.02
CA LYS A 330 -29.26 14.12 14.33
C LYS A 330 -30.45 14.59 13.50
N LEU A 331 -30.79 13.87 12.41
CA LEU A 331 -31.96 14.14 11.58
C LEU A 331 -33.26 13.81 12.32
#